data_4b5c225a32c66603bf7cfe24253579e0
#
_entry.id   4b5c225a32c66603bf7cfe24253579e0
#
_cell.length_a   1.000
_cell.length_b   1.000
_cell.length_c   1.000
_cell.angle_alpha   90.00
_cell.angle_beta   90.00
_cell.angle_gamma   90.00
#
_symmetry.space_group_name_H-M   'P 1'
#
loop_
_entity.id
_entity.type
_entity.pdbx_description
1 polymer ?
#
loop_
_entity_poly.entity_id
_entity_poly.type
_entity_poly.pdbx_seq_one_letter_code
_entity_poly.pdbx_strand_id
1 'polypeptide(L)'
;MPWNESNLMNERIKFVARLLDGESMTAVCREFGITRKTGYKIFNRYKEIGLEGLQNQSRRPHRSANKIPFQVERTILRIKKEWPQWGAPKIREKLIRQYPNIKPPAKSTVHAVLERNGLVKKRRSKRYKAKGTDLSDPQTPNGLWCTDFKGEFLLGNKKYCYPLTITDYSSRYLLACESLESTKESFAFTVFERVFREFGLPNAIRSDNGIPFASPTALFGLSKLSVWWLQLGIAVERIKPGNPQQNGRHERMHLTLKKEATQPASFNFLQQQSRFDDFVDEFNNERPHQAIGMKYPGELYTPSVREYTSPEPPEYPYHDKTIQVTRCGRICLEGRKINLSTVFAGQFVGIREVSDKIWLVS
;
A
#
# COMPACT_ATOMS: atom_id res chain seq x y z
N MET A 1 -26.43 -29.99 -44.49
CA MET A 1 -26.18 -28.85 -45.38
C MET A 1 -25.29 -27.87 -44.64
N PRO A 2 -24.11 -27.54 -45.15
CA PRO A 2 -23.29 -26.52 -44.50
C PRO A 2 -23.98 -25.19 -44.69
N TRP A 3 -24.13 -24.44 -43.60
CA TRP A 3 -24.65 -23.08 -43.59
C TRP A 3 -23.67 -22.18 -44.31
N ASN A 4 -24.06 -21.60 -45.46
CA ASN A 4 -23.29 -20.53 -46.08
C ASN A 4 -23.39 -19.30 -45.17
N GLU A 5 -22.36 -19.00 -44.40
CA GLU A 5 -22.20 -17.67 -43.77
C GLU A 5 -22.04 -16.66 -44.90
N SER A 6 -23.10 -15.93 -45.21
CA SER A 6 -23.03 -14.81 -46.14
C SER A 6 -22.24 -13.69 -45.48
N ASN A 7 -21.01 -13.48 -45.89
CA ASN A 7 -20.23 -12.34 -45.46
C ASN A 7 -20.89 -11.06 -46.04
N LEU A 8 -21.26 -10.13 -45.14
CA LEU A 8 -21.92 -8.86 -45.48
C LEU A 8 -21.19 -8.10 -46.60
N MET A 9 -19.88 -8.21 -46.67
CA MET A 9 -19.05 -7.64 -47.73
C MET A 9 -19.32 -8.31 -49.08
N ASN A 10 -19.43 -9.61 -49.12
CA ASN A 10 -19.73 -10.36 -50.36
C ASN A 10 -21.11 -10.05 -50.90
N GLU A 11 -22.10 -9.88 -50.02
CA GLU A 11 -23.44 -9.45 -50.44
C GLU A 11 -23.45 -8.03 -51.03
N ARG A 12 -22.66 -7.10 -50.48
CA ARG A 12 -22.53 -5.74 -51.04
C ARG A 12 -21.78 -5.76 -52.39
N ILE A 13 -20.77 -6.61 -52.55
CA ILE A 13 -20.06 -6.81 -53.83
C ILE A 13 -21.02 -7.36 -54.88
N LYS A 14 -21.78 -8.39 -54.58
CA LYS A 14 -22.80 -8.94 -55.47
C LYS A 14 -23.84 -7.91 -55.87
N PHE A 15 -24.32 -7.12 -54.89
CA PHE A 15 -25.27 -6.03 -55.12
C PHE A 15 -24.75 -4.99 -56.12
N VAL A 16 -23.48 -4.56 -55.95
CA VAL A 16 -22.83 -3.61 -56.83
C VAL A 16 -22.57 -4.19 -58.24
N ALA A 17 -22.12 -5.43 -58.30
CA ALA A 17 -21.84 -6.11 -59.57
C ALA A 17 -23.09 -6.15 -60.48
N ARG A 18 -24.22 -6.50 -59.92
CA ARG A 18 -25.51 -6.56 -60.70
C ARG A 18 -25.97 -5.17 -61.20
N LEU A 19 -25.69 -4.13 -60.41
CA LEU A 19 -25.96 -2.74 -60.86
C LEU A 19 -25.00 -2.31 -61.97
N LEU A 20 -23.78 -2.78 -61.95
CA LEU A 20 -22.79 -2.52 -63.04
C LEU A 20 -23.15 -3.30 -64.32
N ASP A 21 -23.78 -4.48 -64.15
CA ASP A 21 -24.29 -5.32 -65.29
C ASP A 21 -25.55 -4.71 -65.91
N GLY A 22 -26.03 -3.55 -65.43
CA GLY A 22 -27.13 -2.76 -66.03
C GLY A 22 -28.49 -3.08 -65.44
N GLU A 23 -28.63 -3.88 -64.38
CA GLU A 23 -29.90 -4.12 -63.72
C GLU A 23 -30.44 -2.85 -63.02
N SER A 24 -31.74 -2.72 -62.96
CA SER A 24 -32.36 -1.56 -62.33
C SER A 24 -32.20 -1.56 -60.81
N MET A 25 -31.85 -0.44 -60.24
CA MET A 25 -31.71 -0.23 -58.78
C MET A 25 -32.96 -0.76 -58.00
N THR A 26 -34.15 -0.57 -58.59
CA THR A 26 -35.39 -1.02 -57.92
C THR A 26 -35.53 -2.55 -57.86
N ALA A 27 -35.15 -3.26 -58.93
CA ALA A 27 -35.20 -4.71 -58.99
C ALA A 27 -34.20 -5.34 -58.04
N VAL A 28 -32.95 -4.88 -58.09
CA VAL A 28 -31.85 -5.39 -57.23
C VAL A 28 -32.13 -5.11 -55.75
N CYS A 29 -32.59 -3.89 -55.40
CA CYS A 29 -32.94 -3.58 -53.99
C CYS A 29 -34.07 -4.49 -53.45
N ARG A 30 -35.07 -4.82 -54.27
CA ARG A 30 -36.16 -5.72 -53.87
C ARG A 30 -35.65 -7.15 -53.59
N GLU A 31 -34.77 -7.65 -54.40
CA GLU A 31 -34.21 -8.97 -54.24
C GLU A 31 -33.27 -9.10 -53.03
N PHE A 32 -32.45 -8.07 -52.77
CA PHE A 32 -31.58 -8.00 -51.59
C PHE A 32 -32.29 -7.56 -50.31
N GLY A 33 -33.60 -7.31 -50.37
CA GLY A 33 -34.40 -6.90 -49.21
C GLY A 33 -33.99 -5.58 -48.57
N ILE A 34 -33.42 -4.64 -49.35
CA ILE A 34 -32.96 -3.32 -48.89
C ILE A 34 -33.77 -2.19 -49.52
N THR A 35 -33.84 -1.05 -48.81
CA THR A 35 -34.49 0.14 -49.36
C THR A 35 -33.65 0.76 -50.48
N ARG A 36 -34.29 1.38 -51.47
CA ARG A 36 -33.61 2.12 -52.54
C ARG A 36 -32.61 3.15 -52.00
N LYS A 37 -32.97 3.84 -50.90
CA LYS A 37 -32.08 4.81 -50.24
C LYS A 37 -30.78 4.14 -49.77
N THR A 38 -30.86 2.94 -49.21
CA THR A 38 -29.70 2.15 -48.82
C THR A 38 -28.91 1.68 -50.03
N GLY A 39 -29.59 1.24 -51.09
CA GLY A 39 -28.94 0.84 -52.34
C GLY A 39 -28.14 1.97 -52.99
N TYR A 40 -28.73 3.14 -53.15
CA TYR A 40 -27.99 4.31 -53.65
C TYR A 40 -26.84 4.71 -52.76
N LYS A 41 -26.97 4.61 -51.44
CA LYS A 41 -25.88 4.93 -50.51
C LYS A 41 -24.71 3.95 -50.65
N ILE A 42 -24.95 2.68 -50.87
CA ILE A 42 -23.86 1.67 -51.08
C ILE A 42 -23.24 1.91 -52.44
N PHE A 43 -24.01 2.09 -53.47
CA PHE A 43 -23.55 2.28 -54.84
C PHE A 43 -22.73 3.59 -55.03
N ASN A 44 -23.20 4.69 -54.47
CA ASN A 44 -22.46 5.98 -54.51
C ASN A 44 -21.12 5.88 -53.80
N ARG A 45 -21.06 5.22 -52.63
CA ARG A 45 -19.78 4.97 -51.93
C ARG A 45 -18.81 4.12 -52.75
N TYR A 46 -19.32 3.14 -53.46
CA TYR A 46 -18.50 2.36 -54.38
C TYR A 46 -17.96 3.27 -55.53
N LYS A 47 -18.78 4.13 -56.08
CA LYS A 47 -18.35 5.06 -57.12
C LYS A 47 -17.29 6.06 -56.65
N GLU A 48 -17.35 6.51 -55.38
CA GLU A 48 -16.44 7.49 -54.79
C GLU A 48 -15.10 6.87 -54.35
N ILE A 49 -15.11 5.68 -53.73
CA ILE A 49 -13.97 5.13 -52.99
C ILE A 49 -13.62 3.70 -53.48
N GLY A 50 -14.37 3.14 -54.42
CA GLY A 50 -14.18 1.76 -54.89
C GLY A 50 -14.62 0.70 -53.86
N LEU A 51 -13.99 -0.47 -53.87
CA LEU A 51 -14.31 -1.61 -53.00
C LEU A 51 -14.19 -1.23 -51.52
N GLU A 52 -13.30 -0.33 -51.13
CA GLU A 52 -13.17 0.11 -49.72
C GLU A 52 -14.43 0.82 -49.23
N GLY A 53 -15.18 1.49 -50.11
CA GLY A 53 -16.46 2.11 -49.78
C GLY A 53 -17.55 1.14 -49.33
N LEU A 54 -17.40 -0.14 -49.62
CA LEU A 54 -18.32 -1.21 -49.19
C LEU A 54 -18.06 -1.70 -47.77
N GLN A 55 -16.95 -1.33 -47.14
CA GLN A 55 -16.69 -1.65 -45.74
C GLN A 55 -17.61 -0.92 -44.77
N ASN A 56 -17.78 -1.49 -43.58
CA ASN A 56 -18.54 -0.85 -42.52
C ASN A 56 -17.80 0.40 -42.02
N GLN A 57 -18.39 1.57 -42.22
CA GLN A 57 -17.84 2.78 -41.64
C GLN A 57 -18.18 2.88 -40.15
N SER A 58 -17.25 3.47 -39.40
CA SER A 58 -17.49 3.75 -37.97
C SER A 58 -18.71 4.67 -37.80
N ARG A 59 -19.62 4.26 -36.94
CA ARG A 59 -20.80 5.06 -36.55
C ARG A 59 -20.47 6.08 -35.46
N ARG A 60 -19.21 6.18 -35.03
CA ARG A 60 -18.79 7.13 -34.01
C ARG A 60 -18.90 8.57 -34.55
N PRO A 61 -19.47 9.49 -33.78
CA PRO A 61 -19.51 10.90 -34.20
C PRO A 61 -18.08 11.44 -34.35
N HIS A 62 -17.85 12.24 -35.39
CA HIS A 62 -16.54 12.89 -35.63
C HIS A 62 -16.17 13.87 -34.52
N ARG A 63 -17.15 14.46 -33.84
CA ARG A 63 -16.97 15.30 -32.64
C ARG A 63 -17.75 14.67 -31.50
N SER A 64 -17.06 14.37 -30.42
CA SER A 64 -17.67 13.93 -29.16
C SER A 64 -17.66 15.11 -28.19
N ALA A 65 -18.85 15.55 -27.76
CA ALA A 65 -18.99 16.65 -26.80
C ALA A 65 -18.30 16.35 -25.46
N ASN A 66 -18.12 15.06 -25.12
CA ASN A 66 -17.54 14.60 -23.88
C ASN A 66 -16.04 14.27 -24.00
N LYS A 67 -15.39 14.60 -25.10
CA LYS A 67 -13.94 14.39 -25.25
C LYS A 67 -13.21 15.39 -24.35
N ILE A 68 -12.38 14.86 -23.46
CA ILE A 68 -11.54 15.73 -22.61
C ILE A 68 -10.56 16.55 -23.45
N PRO A 69 -10.25 17.80 -23.04
CA PRO A 69 -9.26 18.62 -23.71
C PRO A 69 -7.90 17.90 -23.79
N PHE A 70 -7.23 18.06 -24.92
CA PHE A 70 -5.92 17.43 -25.15
C PHE A 70 -4.88 17.78 -24.08
N GLN A 71 -4.91 19.00 -23.55
CA GLN A 71 -4.02 19.44 -22.47
C GLN A 71 -4.23 18.64 -21.18
N VAL A 72 -5.48 18.32 -20.84
CA VAL A 72 -5.81 17.49 -19.67
C VAL A 72 -5.34 16.05 -19.87
N GLU A 73 -5.54 15.49 -21.08
CA GLU A 73 -5.03 14.15 -21.41
C GLU A 73 -3.50 14.10 -21.30
N ARG A 74 -2.80 15.08 -21.85
CA ARG A 74 -1.33 15.21 -21.76
C ARG A 74 -0.86 15.31 -20.31
N THR A 75 -1.58 16.05 -19.47
CA THR A 75 -1.27 16.17 -18.04
C THR A 75 -1.44 14.85 -17.32
N ILE A 76 -2.52 14.09 -17.58
CA ILE A 76 -2.74 12.75 -17.03
C ILE A 76 -1.57 11.82 -17.37
N LEU A 77 -1.10 11.85 -18.62
CA LEU A 77 0.02 11.02 -19.07
C LEU A 77 1.35 11.46 -18.43
N ARG A 78 1.55 12.77 -18.25
CA ARG A 78 2.73 13.30 -17.54
C ARG A 78 2.75 12.83 -16.10
N ILE A 79 1.65 12.98 -15.33
CA ILE A 79 1.53 12.50 -13.98
C ILE A 79 1.76 10.98 -13.91
N LYS A 80 1.24 10.21 -14.88
CA LYS A 80 1.48 8.77 -14.93
C LYS A 80 2.92 8.40 -15.18
N LYS A 81 3.66 9.18 -15.98
CA LYS A 81 5.09 8.98 -16.23
C LYS A 81 5.92 9.30 -14.99
N GLU A 82 5.58 10.34 -14.27
CA GLU A 82 6.22 10.78 -13.02
C GLU A 82 5.97 9.75 -11.89
N TRP A 83 4.72 9.26 -11.76
CA TRP A 83 4.35 8.22 -10.80
C TRP A 83 3.82 6.94 -11.48
N PRO A 84 4.68 6.05 -11.96
CA PRO A 84 4.27 4.88 -12.76
C PRO A 84 3.34 3.90 -12.03
N GLN A 85 3.40 3.85 -10.70
CA GLN A 85 2.59 2.92 -9.88
C GLN A 85 1.20 3.48 -9.52
N TRP A 86 0.94 4.76 -9.83
CA TRP A 86 -0.34 5.37 -9.49
C TRP A 86 -1.45 4.95 -10.46
N GLY A 87 -2.62 4.64 -9.90
CA GLY A 87 -3.84 4.36 -10.66
C GLY A 87 -4.68 5.62 -10.91
N ALA A 88 -5.71 5.49 -11.72
CA ALA A 88 -6.60 6.59 -12.11
C ALA A 88 -7.14 7.45 -10.92
N PRO A 89 -7.51 6.90 -9.75
CA PRO A 89 -7.97 7.71 -8.63
C PRO A 89 -6.91 8.68 -8.11
N LYS A 90 -5.66 8.22 -7.94
CA LYS A 90 -4.56 9.06 -7.43
C LYS A 90 -4.15 10.13 -8.43
N ILE A 91 -4.07 9.76 -9.71
CA ILE A 91 -3.76 10.71 -10.80
C ILE A 91 -4.82 11.80 -10.87
N ARG A 92 -6.11 11.43 -10.74
CA ARG A 92 -7.21 12.41 -10.71
C ARG A 92 -7.07 13.38 -9.53
N GLU A 93 -6.74 12.86 -8.35
CA GLU A 93 -6.58 13.69 -7.15
C GLU A 93 -5.41 14.67 -7.28
N LYS A 94 -4.26 14.21 -7.77
CA LYS A 94 -3.11 15.08 -8.05
C LYS A 94 -3.48 16.17 -9.08
N LEU A 95 -4.24 15.82 -10.12
CA LEU A 95 -4.71 16.78 -11.13
C LEU A 95 -5.62 17.85 -10.51
N ILE A 96 -6.53 17.49 -9.60
CA ILE A 96 -7.39 18.45 -8.90
C ILE A 96 -6.54 19.42 -8.07
N ARG A 97 -5.56 18.91 -7.33
CA ARG A 97 -4.70 19.72 -6.46
C ARG A 97 -3.77 20.64 -7.24
N GLN A 98 -3.23 20.15 -8.36
CA GLN A 98 -2.37 20.97 -9.22
C GLN A 98 -3.12 22.03 -10.03
N TYR A 99 -4.39 21.77 -10.37
CA TYR A 99 -5.20 22.63 -11.23
C TYR A 99 -6.63 22.80 -10.70
N PRO A 100 -6.81 23.51 -9.56
CA PRO A 100 -8.11 23.65 -8.91
C PRO A 100 -9.19 24.31 -9.79
N ASN A 101 -8.78 25.13 -10.75
CA ASN A 101 -9.68 25.84 -11.65
C ASN A 101 -10.17 25.01 -12.85
N ILE A 102 -9.66 23.79 -13.03
CA ILE A 102 -10.06 22.92 -14.13
C ILE A 102 -11.09 21.93 -13.63
N LYS A 103 -12.23 21.80 -14.34
CA LYS A 103 -13.23 20.75 -14.05
C LYS A 103 -12.56 19.36 -14.17
N PRO A 104 -12.43 18.60 -13.08
CA PRO A 104 -11.70 17.35 -13.12
C PRO A 104 -12.48 16.28 -13.89
N PRO A 105 -11.83 15.48 -14.74
CA PRO A 105 -12.48 14.38 -15.42
C PRO A 105 -12.93 13.30 -14.43
N ALA A 106 -13.93 12.50 -14.80
CA ALA A 106 -14.35 11.35 -13.99
C ALA A 106 -13.22 10.31 -13.86
N LYS A 107 -13.23 9.52 -12.78
CA LYS A 107 -12.23 8.43 -12.55
C LYS A 107 -12.19 7.45 -13.72
N SER A 108 -13.36 7.11 -14.29
CA SER A 108 -13.48 6.25 -15.47
C SER A 108 -12.83 6.86 -16.70
N THR A 109 -12.95 8.17 -16.89
CA THR A 109 -12.34 8.88 -18.01
C THR A 109 -10.80 8.87 -17.90
N VAL A 110 -10.26 9.13 -16.71
CA VAL A 110 -8.81 9.01 -16.46
C VAL A 110 -8.34 7.58 -16.74
N HIS A 111 -9.09 6.56 -16.27
CA HIS A 111 -8.77 5.16 -16.53
C HIS A 111 -8.77 4.85 -18.03
N ALA A 112 -9.77 5.31 -18.78
CA ALA A 112 -9.87 5.11 -20.22
C ALA A 112 -8.69 5.76 -20.99
N VAL A 113 -8.22 6.93 -20.53
CA VAL A 113 -6.98 7.56 -21.09
C VAL A 113 -5.77 6.66 -20.87
N LEU A 114 -5.59 6.16 -19.64
CA LEU A 114 -4.46 5.28 -19.32
C LEU A 114 -4.53 3.95 -20.08
N GLU A 115 -5.73 3.38 -20.22
CA GLU A 115 -5.94 2.12 -20.94
C GLU A 115 -5.65 2.25 -22.44
N ARG A 116 -6.12 3.33 -23.10
CA ARG A 116 -5.82 3.61 -24.52
C ARG A 116 -4.32 3.75 -24.79
N ASN A 117 -3.57 4.23 -23.81
CA ASN A 117 -2.12 4.38 -23.91
C ASN A 117 -1.34 3.16 -23.37
N GLY A 118 -2.00 2.02 -23.10
CA GLY A 118 -1.35 0.77 -22.64
C GLY A 118 -0.76 0.84 -21.23
N LEU A 119 -1.14 1.85 -20.43
CA LEU A 119 -0.56 2.12 -19.11
C LEU A 119 -1.32 1.45 -17.96
N VAL A 120 -2.27 0.56 -18.26
CA VAL A 120 -3.06 -0.19 -17.29
C VAL A 120 -2.65 -1.67 -17.29
N LYS A 121 -2.16 -2.17 -16.15
CA LYS A 121 -1.88 -3.60 -15.97
C LYS A 121 -3.15 -4.32 -15.52
N LYS A 122 -3.67 -5.24 -16.32
CA LYS A 122 -4.80 -6.10 -15.93
C LYS A 122 -4.37 -7.05 -14.82
N ARG A 123 -4.99 -6.95 -13.63
CA ARG A 123 -4.77 -7.85 -12.50
C ARG A 123 -5.89 -8.88 -12.42
N ARG A 124 -5.54 -10.16 -12.37
CA ARG A 124 -6.45 -11.20 -11.86
C ARG A 124 -6.37 -11.16 -10.33
N SER A 125 -7.41 -10.71 -9.64
CA SER A 125 -7.47 -10.75 -8.17
C SER A 125 -8.50 -11.77 -7.72
N LYS A 126 -8.05 -12.84 -7.05
CA LYS A 126 -8.92 -13.63 -6.17
C LYS A 126 -8.87 -12.97 -4.79
N ARG A 127 -10.01 -12.55 -4.27
CA ARG A 127 -10.12 -11.99 -2.92
C ARG A 127 -10.73 -13.05 -2.01
N TYR A 128 -9.91 -13.62 -1.13
CA TYR A 128 -10.39 -14.33 0.06
C TYR A 128 -10.34 -13.33 1.21
N LYS A 129 -11.47 -13.17 1.93
CA LYS A 129 -11.52 -12.45 3.20
C LYS A 129 -11.44 -13.49 4.32
N ALA A 130 -10.34 -13.52 5.07
CA ALA A 130 -10.29 -14.23 6.33
C ALA A 130 -10.82 -13.32 7.45
N LYS A 131 -11.56 -13.88 8.40
CA LYS A 131 -11.99 -13.17 9.63
C LYS A 131 -10.79 -13.08 10.56
N GLY A 132 -10.38 -11.85 10.93
CA GLY A 132 -9.36 -11.59 11.95
C GLY A 132 -9.94 -11.65 13.36
N THR A 133 -9.06 -11.64 14.37
CA THR A 133 -9.44 -11.45 15.79
C THR A 133 -9.48 -9.96 16.13
N ASP A 134 -10.19 -9.62 17.20
CA ASP A 134 -10.31 -8.25 17.69
C ASP A 134 -8.93 -7.68 18.03
N LEU A 135 -8.53 -6.69 17.25
CA LEU A 135 -7.36 -5.85 17.48
C LEU A 135 -7.87 -4.42 17.62
N SER A 136 -7.13 -3.56 18.32
CA SER A 136 -7.52 -2.16 18.43
C SER A 136 -7.61 -1.50 17.07
N ASP A 137 -8.59 -0.62 16.88
CA ASP A 137 -8.82 0.15 15.64
C ASP A 137 -8.98 1.64 15.97
N PRO A 138 -7.93 2.29 16.49
CA PRO A 138 -7.99 3.70 16.86
C PRO A 138 -8.19 4.58 15.64
N GLN A 139 -9.00 5.62 15.79
CA GLN A 139 -9.36 6.54 14.73
C GLN A 139 -8.51 7.83 14.76
N THR A 140 -7.70 7.99 15.80
CA THR A 140 -6.86 9.20 16.00
C THR A 140 -5.38 8.87 15.82
N PRO A 141 -4.57 9.81 15.35
CA PRO A 141 -3.12 9.66 15.29
C PRO A 141 -2.52 9.29 16.66
N ASN A 142 -1.43 8.55 16.62
CA ASN A 142 -0.70 8.05 17.79
C ASN A 142 -1.50 7.11 18.74
N GLY A 143 -2.72 6.75 18.39
CA GLY A 143 -3.46 5.70 19.11
C GLY A 143 -2.80 4.33 18.96
N LEU A 144 -2.26 4.05 17.79
CA LEU A 144 -1.56 2.80 17.48
C LEU A 144 -0.52 3.04 16.39
N TRP A 145 0.72 2.64 16.64
CA TRP A 145 1.72 2.51 15.59
C TRP A 145 1.89 1.05 15.17
N CYS A 146 2.14 0.84 13.89
CA CYS A 146 2.48 -0.48 13.36
C CYS A 146 3.95 -0.50 12.95
N THR A 147 4.66 -1.56 13.32
CA THR A 147 6.06 -1.74 12.97
C THR A 147 6.32 -3.14 12.42
N ASP A 148 7.24 -3.24 11.48
CA ASP A 148 7.65 -4.50 10.90
C ASP A 148 8.96 -4.34 10.12
N PHE A 149 9.70 -5.43 9.94
CA PHE A 149 10.79 -5.51 8.97
C PHE A 149 10.25 -5.90 7.60
N LYS A 150 10.60 -5.15 6.58
CA LYS A 150 10.15 -5.40 5.20
C LYS A 150 10.62 -6.74 4.62
N GLY A 151 11.53 -7.42 5.28
CA GLY A 151 12.33 -8.52 4.75
C GLY A 151 13.56 -7.99 3.99
N GLU A 152 14.60 -8.80 4.01
CA GLU A 152 15.91 -8.43 3.45
C GLU A 152 15.88 -8.34 1.92
N PHE A 153 16.79 -7.51 1.39
CA PHE A 153 17.19 -7.51 -0.01
C PHE A 153 18.66 -7.13 -0.14
N LEU A 154 19.26 -7.54 -1.25
CA LEU A 154 20.67 -7.36 -1.51
C LEU A 154 20.93 -5.98 -2.14
N LEU A 155 21.86 -5.21 -1.57
CA LEU A 155 22.38 -3.96 -2.13
C LEU A 155 23.41 -4.26 -3.23
N GLY A 156 23.75 -3.26 -4.04
CA GLY A 156 24.74 -3.38 -5.10
C GLY A 156 26.15 -3.79 -4.60
N ASN A 157 26.51 -3.43 -3.38
CA ASN A 157 27.74 -3.84 -2.71
C ASN A 157 27.67 -5.23 -2.06
N LYS A 158 26.65 -6.04 -2.37
CA LYS A 158 26.43 -7.40 -1.86
C LYS A 158 26.17 -7.51 -0.34
N LYS A 159 25.82 -6.41 0.32
CA LYS A 159 25.34 -6.43 1.70
C LYS A 159 23.82 -6.54 1.75
N TYR A 160 23.28 -7.28 2.72
CA TYR A 160 21.83 -7.34 2.94
C TYR A 160 21.35 -6.10 3.69
N CYS A 161 20.25 -5.54 3.23
CA CYS A 161 19.53 -4.45 3.89
C CYS A 161 18.23 -4.97 4.48
N TYR A 162 17.98 -4.64 5.74
CA TYR A 162 16.79 -5.00 6.52
C TYR A 162 16.00 -3.75 6.85
N PRO A 163 15.07 -3.30 6.00
CA PRO A 163 14.32 -2.08 6.26
C PRO A 163 13.38 -2.23 7.47
N LEU A 164 13.59 -1.41 8.49
CA LEU A 164 12.65 -1.25 9.59
C LEU A 164 11.70 -0.12 9.27
N THR A 165 10.39 -0.38 9.37
CA THR A 165 9.37 0.62 9.09
C THR A 165 8.44 0.80 10.27
N ILE A 166 8.03 2.05 10.51
CA ILE A 166 7.09 2.44 11.58
C ILE A 166 6.04 3.34 10.95
N THR A 167 4.76 3.00 11.11
CA THR A 167 3.64 3.76 10.54
C THR A 167 2.59 4.06 11.60
N ASP A 168 1.99 5.23 11.56
CA ASP A 168 0.76 5.50 12.30
C ASP A 168 -0.43 4.78 11.65
N TYR A 169 -1.21 4.10 12.47
CA TYR A 169 -2.29 3.25 12.00
C TYR A 169 -3.46 4.03 11.41
N SER A 170 -3.85 5.14 12.01
CA SER A 170 -5.02 5.92 11.61
C SER A 170 -4.75 6.81 10.40
N SER A 171 -3.73 7.65 10.48
CA SER A 171 -3.35 8.60 9.43
C SER A 171 -2.63 7.96 8.25
N ARG A 172 -2.04 6.77 8.43
CA ARG A 172 -1.13 6.11 7.47
C ARG A 172 0.23 6.78 7.34
N TYR A 173 0.55 7.74 8.19
CA TYR A 173 1.81 8.44 8.17
C TYR A 173 2.97 7.47 8.40
N LEU A 174 3.96 7.52 7.54
CA LEU A 174 5.18 6.71 7.65
C LEU A 174 6.20 7.50 8.49
N LEU A 175 6.32 7.10 9.76
CA LEU A 175 7.18 7.75 10.74
C LEU A 175 8.67 7.47 10.50
N ALA A 176 8.99 6.25 10.06
CA ALA A 176 10.35 5.85 9.75
C ALA A 176 10.40 4.76 8.70
N CYS A 177 11.44 4.80 7.88
CA CYS A 177 11.87 3.73 6.97
C CYS A 177 13.39 3.68 6.99
N GLU A 178 13.98 2.80 7.82
CA GLU A 178 15.43 2.77 8.09
C GLU A 178 16.11 1.59 7.41
N SER A 179 17.20 1.88 6.72
CA SER A 179 18.06 0.88 6.08
C SER A 179 19.04 0.30 7.09
N LEU A 180 18.70 -0.85 7.70
CA LEU A 180 19.52 -1.48 8.73
C LEU A 180 20.36 -2.63 8.16
N GLU A 181 21.53 -2.85 8.76
CA GLU A 181 22.42 -3.97 8.40
C GLU A 181 21.95 -5.31 8.99
N SER A 182 21.05 -5.28 9.97
CA SER A 182 20.59 -6.47 10.68
C SER A 182 19.28 -6.16 11.43
N THR A 183 18.55 -7.21 11.74
CA THR A 183 17.35 -7.16 12.62
C THR A 183 17.71 -7.20 14.11
N LYS A 184 18.97 -6.94 14.49
CA LYS A 184 19.39 -6.92 15.89
C LYS A 184 18.62 -5.86 16.68
N GLU A 185 18.30 -6.21 17.90
CA GLU A 185 17.52 -5.38 18.83
C GLU A 185 18.14 -4.00 19.07
N SER A 186 19.49 -3.90 19.13
CA SER A 186 20.20 -2.62 19.32
C SER A 186 19.90 -1.59 18.22
N PHE A 187 19.80 -2.01 16.96
CA PHE A 187 19.44 -1.10 15.87
C PHE A 187 18.01 -0.63 15.99
N ALA A 188 17.08 -1.53 16.34
CA ALA A 188 15.69 -1.16 16.55
C ALA A 188 15.52 -0.14 17.69
N PHE A 189 16.25 -0.31 18.81
CA PHE A 189 16.27 0.65 19.91
C PHE A 189 16.63 2.06 19.44
N THR A 190 17.73 2.19 18.71
CA THR A 190 18.22 3.49 18.20
C THR A 190 17.16 4.17 17.31
N VAL A 191 16.51 3.40 16.44
CA VAL A 191 15.47 3.92 15.54
C VAL A 191 14.26 4.37 16.35
N PHE A 192 13.75 3.53 17.27
CA PHE A 192 12.58 3.89 18.08
C PHE A 192 12.86 5.07 19.01
N GLU A 193 14.04 5.16 19.61
CA GLU A 193 14.40 6.28 20.46
C GLU A 193 14.39 7.61 19.68
N ARG A 194 14.95 7.62 18.47
CA ARG A 194 14.91 8.79 17.58
C ARG A 194 13.46 9.14 17.21
N VAL A 195 12.66 8.16 16.80
CA VAL A 195 11.26 8.38 16.42
C VAL A 195 10.43 8.88 17.60
N PHE A 196 10.66 8.35 18.81
CA PHE A 196 9.97 8.82 20.01
C PHE A 196 10.36 10.26 20.39
N ARG A 197 11.62 10.66 20.20
CA ARG A 197 12.05 12.04 20.42
C ARG A 197 11.45 13.02 19.42
N GLU A 198 11.28 12.58 18.19
CA GLU A 198 10.78 13.40 17.09
C GLU A 198 9.25 13.53 17.09
N PHE A 199 8.55 12.43 17.32
CA PHE A 199 7.09 12.36 17.16
C PHE A 199 6.31 12.14 18.47
N GLY A 200 7.00 11.96 19.59
CA GLY A 200 6.41 11.60 20.88
C GLY A 200 6.00 10.12 20.95
N LEU A 201 5.30 9.74 22.03
CA LEU A 201 4.97 8.35 22.33
C LEU A 201 3.55 7.98 21.85
N PRO A 202 3.36 6.82 21.19
CA PRO A 202 2.03 6.30 20.90
C PRO A 202 1.38 5.66 22.15
N ASN A 203 0.07 5.39 22.07
CA ASN A 203 -0.60 4.61 23.10
C ASN A 203 -0.31 3.10 23.01
N ALA A 204 -0.16 2.59 21.80
CA ALA A 204 0.16 1.19 21.55
C ALA A 204 1.08 1.03 20.35
N ILE A 205 1.83 -0.09 20.33
CA ILE A 205 2.62 -0.51 19.16
C ILE A 205 2.21 -1.94 18.79
N ARG A 206 1.85 -2.13 17.52
CA ARG A 206 1.54 -3.43 16.94
C ARG A 206 2.71 -3.93 16.11
N SER A 207 3.17 -5.14 16.42
CA SER A 207 4.25 -5.80 15.70
C SER A 207 3.87 -7.24 15.32
N ASP A 208 4.73 -7.87 14.52
CA ASP A 208 4.73 -9.32 14.37
C ASP A 208 5.31 -10.01 15.62
N ASN A 209 5.40 -11.36 15.57
CA ASN A 209 5.97 -12.17 16.64
C ASN A 209 7.46 -12.48 16.41
N GLY A 210 8.10 -11.82 15.48
CA GLY A 210 9.52 -12.01 15.14
C GLY A 210 10.46 -11.20 16.03
N ILE A 211 11.75 -11.58 16.01
CA ILE A 211 12.84 -10.79 16.61
C ILE A 211 13.00 -9.49 15.79
N PRO A 212 13.13 -8.32 16.44
CA PRO A 212 13.36 -8.05 17.86
C PRO A 212 12.11 -7.76 18.69
N PHE A 213 10.91 -7.84 18.12
CA PHE A 213 9.65 -7.41 18.77
C PHE A 213 9.14 -8.40 19.80
N ALA A 214 9.45 -9.69 19.61
CA ALA A 214 9.06 -10.76 20.52
C ALA A 214 10.19 -11.76 20.71
N SER A 215 10.14 -12.50 21.85
CA SER A 215 11.07 -13.59 22.16
C SER A 215 10.27 -14.84 22.48
N PRO A 216 10.32 -15.90 21.66
CA PRO A 216 9.54 -17.12 21.88
C PRO A 216 9.87 -17.84 23.21
N THR A 217 11.08 -17.62 23.73
CA THR A 217 11.60 -18.29 24.94
C THR A 217 11.49 -17.45 26.20
N ALA A 218 11.07 -16.19 26.10
CA ALA A 218 10.97 -15.30 27.24
C ALA A 218 9.59 -15.33 27.88
N LEU A 219 9.50 -14.91 29.14
CA LEU A 219 8.26 -14.78 29.88
C LEU A 219 7.26 -13.90 29.10
N PHE A 220 6.05 -14.37 28.92
CA PHE A 220 5.00 -13.73 28.10
C PHE A 220 5.43 -13.41 26.66
N GLY A 221 6.52 -14.03 26.15
CA GLY A 221 7.06 -13.76 24.84
C GLY A 221 7.64 -12.35 24.68
N LEU A 222 7.92 -11.63 25.76
CA LEU A 222 8.45 -10.27 25.72
C LEU A 222 9.91 -10.26 25.25
N SER A 223 10.26 -9.26 24.43
CA SER A 223 11.64 -8.89 24.12
C SER A 223 12.08 -7.72 25.01
N LYS A 224 13.37 -7.38 25.03
CA LYS A 224 13.84 -6.19 25.73
C LYS A 224 13.18 -4.92 25.15
N LEU A 225 13.02 -4.87 23.83
CA LEU A 225 12.35 -3.76 23.15
C LEU A 225 10.89 -3.62 23.61
N SER A 226 10.14 -4.72 23.69
CA SER A 226 8.76 -4.69 24.17
C SER A 226 8.63 -4.36 25.66
N VAL A 227 9.58 -4.78 26.50
CA VAL A 227 9.65 -4.37 27.90
C VAL A 227 9.90 -2.86 28.02
N TRP A 228 10.85 -2.32 27.24
CA TRP A 228 11.08 -0.88 27.21
C TRP A 228 9.85 -0.08 26.79
N TRP A 229 9.09 -0.56 25.79
CA TRP A 229 7.81 0.07 25.42
C TRP A 229 6.82 0.09 26.57
N LEU A 230 6.69 -1.03 27.29
CA LEU A 230 5.82 -1.10 28.48
C LEU A 230 6.26 -0.14 29.58
N GLN A 231 7.57 0.02 29.81
CA GLN A 231 8.11 1.01 30.77
C GLN A 231 7.78 2.46 30.38
N LEU A 232 7.68 2.74 29.06
CA LEU A 232 7.24 4.03 28.54
C LEU A 232 5.70 4.20 28.56
N GLY A 233 4.96 3.23 29.13
CA GLY A 233 3.50 3.24 29.14
C GLY A 233 2.87 3.02 27.75
N ILE A 234 3.56 2.32 26.85
CA ILE A 234 3.08 1.96 25.53
C ILE A 234 2.58 0.50 25.58
N ALA A 235 1.31 0.28 25.23
CA ALA A 235 0.75 -1.07 25.15
C ALA A 235 1.35 -1.85 23.95
N VAL A 236 1.59 -3.14 24.16
CA VAL A 236 2.15 -4.03 23.12
C VAL A 236 1.04 -4.87 22.52
N GLU A 237 0.77 -4.71 21.24
CA GLU A 237 -0.12 -5.56 20.46
C GLU A 237 0.66 -6.49 19.55
N ARG A 238 0.25 -7.75 19.46
CA ARG A 238 0.85 -8.73 18.56
C ARG A 238 -0.19 -9.35 17.66
N ILE A 239 0.15 -9.47 16.38
CA ILE A 239 -0.67 -10.23 15.44
C ILE A 239 -0.63 -11.71 15.81
N LYS A 240 -1.73 -12.44 15.60
CA LYS A 240 -1.73 -13.90 15.79
C LYS A 240 -0.79 -14.56 14.79
N PRO A 241 0.02 -15.55 15.23
CA PRO A 241 0.87 -16.32 14.31
C PRO A 241 0.04 -16.89 13.16
N GLY A 242 0.57 -16.77 11.93
CA GLY A 242 -0.11 -17.23 10.72
C GLY A 242 -1.23 -16.33 10.18
N ASN A 243 -1.50 -15.16 10.81
CA ASN A 243 -2.51 -14.21 10.35
C ASN A 243 -1.91 -12.85 9.94
N PRO A 244 -1.09 -12.77 8.89
CA PRO A 244 -0.46 -11.54 8.44
C PRO A 244 -1.49 -10.46 8.07
N GLN A 245 -2.70 -10.85 7.69
CA GLN A 245 -3.79 -9.94 7.34
C GLN A 245 -4.16 -8.95 8.46
N GLN A 246 -3.83 -9.27 9.72
CA GLN A 246 -4.03 -8.37 10.86
C GLN A 246 -3.15 -7.12 10.79
N ASN A 247 -2.05 -7.17 10.03
CA ASN A 247 -1.21 -6.01 9.69
C ASN A 247 -1.30 -5.63 8.19
N GLY A 248 -2.41 -5.94 7.54
CA GLY A 248 -2.59 -5.76 6.09
C GLY A 248 -2.43 -4.32 5.59
N ARG A 249 -2.59 -3.32 6.49
CA ARG A 249 -2.33 -1.91 6.17
C ARG A 249 -0.84 -1.68 5.98
N HIS A 250 -0.03 -2.21 6.88
CA HIS A 250 1.42 -2.13 6.85
C HIS A 250 2.01 -2.94 5.69
N GLU A 251 1.50 -4.16 5.45
CA GLU A 251 1.88 -4.97 4.28
C GLU A 251 1.62 -4.25 2.95
N ARG A 252 0.53 -3.49 2.86
CA ARG A 252 0.22 -2.68 1.68
C ARG A 252 1.28 -1.60 1.45
N MET A 253 1.74 -0.94 2.52
CA MET A 253 2.83 0.03 2.46
C MET A 253 4.12 -0.65 2.02
N HIS A 254 4.49 -1.82 2.60
CA HIS A 254 5.65 -2.61 2.20
C HIS A 254 5.63 -3.00 0.73
N LEU A 255 4.45 -3.34 0.16
CA LEU A 255 4.35 -3.62 -1.27
C LEU A 255 4.66 -2.39 -2.12
N THR A 256 4.29 -1.19 -1.65
CA THR A 256 4.60 0.07 -2.32
C THR A 256 6.10 0.37 -2.21
N LEU A 257 6.66 0.31 -1.00
CA LEU A 257 8.09 0.48 -0.72
C LEU A 257 8.94 -0.44 -1.62
N LYS A 258 8.57 -1.73 -1.71
CA LYS A 258 9.28 -2.69 -2.56
C LYS A 258 9.39 -2.22 -4.01
N LYS A 259 8.32 -1.67 -4.56
CA LYS A 259 8.26 -1.30 -5.98
C LYS A 259 8.93 0.02 -6.31
N GLU A 260 8.96 0.91 -5.35
CA GLU A 260 9.35 2.30 -5.59
C GLU A 260 10.74 2.62 -5.02
N ALA A 261 11.10 2.01 -3.90
CA ALA A 261 12.35 2.33 -3.21
C ALA A 261 13.34 1.16 -3.06
N THR A 262 12.95 -0.11 -3.34
CA THR A 262 13.90 -1.24 -3.26
C THR A 262 14.20 -1.89 -4.60
N GLN A 263 13.54 -1.49 -5.68
CA GLN A 263 13.75 -2.06 -7.02
C GLN A 263 13.90 -0.93 -8.06
N PRO A 264 15.12 -0.77 -8.64
CA PRO A 264 16.37 -1.45 -8.32
C PRO A 264 16.89 -1.06 -6.94
N ALA A 265 17.67 -1.92 -6.27
CA ALA A 265 18.36 -1.59 -5.03
C ALA A 265 19.48 -0.58 -5.27
N SER A 266 19.77 0.27 -4.29
CA SER A 266 20.91 1.19 -4.34
C SER A 266 22.23 0.45 -4.08
N PHE A 267 23.36 1.12 -4.35
CA PHE A 267 24.66 0.47 -4.24
C PHE A 267 25.06 0.20 -2.78
N ASN A 268 24.81 1.16 -1.88
CA ASN A 268 25.20 1.07 -0.47
C ASN A 268 24.08 1.57 0.46
N PHE A 269 24.27 1.43 1.78
CA PHE A 269 23.29 1.84 2.80
C PHE A 269 22.95 3.32 2.76
N LEU A 270 23.95 4.19 2.57
CA LEU A 270 23.75 5.64 2.56
C LEU A 270 22.83 6.06 1.40
N GLN A 271 23.11 5.55 0.20
CA GLN A 271 22.27 5.81 -0.97
C GLN A 271 20.87 5.20 -0.83
N GLN A 272 20.80 4.02 -0.19
CA GLN A 272 19.51 3.37 0.06
C GLN A 272 18.68 4.15 1.09
N GLN A 273 19.34 4.70 2.13
CA GLN A 273 18.66 5.56 3.11
C GLN A 273 18.12 6.84 2.45
N SER A 274 18.95 7.54 1.68
CA SER A 274 18.48 8.73 0.94
C SER A 274 17.24 8.43 0.09
N ARG A 275 17.22 7.26 -0.55
CA ARG A 275 16.05 6.83 -1.34
C ARG A 275 14.83 6.48 -0.48
N PHE A 276 15.05 5.99 0.74
CA PHE A 276 13.97 5.78 1.71
C PHE A 276 13.44 7.11 2.23
N ASP A 277 14.31 8.08 2.47
CA ASP A 277 13.91 9.43 2.91
C ASP A 277 13.06 10.13 1.84
N ASP A 278 13.46 10.06 0.56
CA ASP A 278 12.66 10.55 -0.57
C ASP A 278 11.30 9.83 -0.66
N PHE A 279 11.29 8.52 -0.42
CA PHE A 279 10.06 7.73 -0.41
C PHE A 279 9.13 8.12 0.76
N VAL A 280 9.69 8.36 1.95
CA VAL A 280 8.92 8.80 3.14
C VAL A 280 8.26 10.14 2.87
N ASP A 281 8.99 11.09 2.29
CA ASP A 281 8.45 12.41 1.94
C ASP A 281 7.33 12.30 0.90
N GLU A 282 7.56 11.61 -0.23
CA GLU A 282 6.53 11.38 -1.25
C GLU A 282 5.30 10.66 -0.66
N PHE A 283 5.53 9.62 0.16
CA PHE A 283 4.46 8.82 0.74
C PHE A 283 3.57 9.64 1.65
N ASN A 284 4.15 10.51 2.47
CA ASN A 284 3.44 11.32 3.46
C ASN A 284 2.80 12.58 2.84
N ASN A 285 3.50 13.26 1.93
CA ASN A 285 3.15 14.62 1.53
C ASN A 285 2.60 14.71 0.09
N GLU A 286 2.80 13.68 -0.74
CA GLU A 286 2.36 13.75 -2.14
C GLU A 286 1.40 12.65 -2.57
N ARG A 287 1.35 11.53 -1.82
CA ARG A 287 0.60 10.33 -2.21
C ARG A 287 -0.82 10.32 -1.66
N PRO A 288 -1.86 10.48 -2.50
CA PRO A 288 -3.24 10.37 -2.04
C PRO A 288 -3.58 8.93 -1.64
N HIS A 289 -4.17 8.75 -0.47
CA HIS A 289 -4.58 7.44 0.02
C HIS A 289 -6.10 7.25 -0.03
N GLN A 290 -6.56 6.27 -0.79
CA GLN A 290 -7.99 5.98 -0.94
C GLN A 290 -8.67 5.64 0.40
N ALA A 291 -7.94 4.99 1.31
CA ALA A 291 -8.47 4.57 2.61
C ALA A 291 -8.74 5.72 3.58
N ILE A 292 -8.16 6.89 3.34
CA ILE A 292 -8.34 8.12 4.12
C ILE A 292 -8.98 9.22 3.25
N GLY A 293 -9.88 8.84 2.35
CA GLY A 293 -10.62 9.80 1.54
C GLY A 293 -9.79 10.55 0.51
N MET A 294 -8.70 9.98 0.01
CA MET A 294 -7.74 10.59 -0.93
C MET A 294 -6.91 11.73 -0.34
N LYS A 295 -6.90 11.90 0.97
CA LYS A 295 -5.99 12.82 1.66
C LYS A 295 -4.56 12.28 1.65
N TYR A 296 -3.60 13.16 1.90
CA TYR A 296 -2.22 12.79 2.18
C TYR A 296 -2.09 12.41 3.66
N PRO A 297 -1.26 11.43 4.03
CA PRO A 297 -1.00 11.11 5.42
C PRO A 297 -0.57 12.31 6.26
N GLY A 298 0.30 13.19 5.72
CA GLY A 298 0.76 14.42 6.38
C GLY A 298 -0.34 15.44 6.66
N GLU A 299 -1.47 15.39 5.96
CA GLU A 299 -2.63 16.27 6.25
C GLU A 299 -3.40 15.83 7.51
N LEU A 300 -3.21 14.59 7.95
CA LEU A 300 -3.97 13.99 9.05
C LEU A 300 -3.12 13.71 10.28
N TYR A 301 -1.81 13.58 10.10
CA TYR A 301 -0.90 13.24 11.19
C TYR A 301 -0.53 14.51 11.99
N THR A 302 -0.53 14.35 13.31
CA THR A 302 0.03 15.33 14.25
C THR A 302 0.89 14.57 15.25
N PRO A 303 2.06 15.11 15.67
CA PRO A 303 2.88 14.49 16.70
C PRO A 303 2.12 14.24 17.99
N SER A 304 2.57 13.27 18.77
CA SER A 304 1.96 12.96 20.06
C SER A 304 2.24 14.04 21.08
N VAL A 305 1.26 14.31 21.93
CA VAL A 305 1.44 15.20 23.10
C VAL A 305 2.22 14.50 24.24
N ARG A 306 2.40 13.17 24.16
CA ARG A 306 3.19 12.41 25.11
C ARG A 306 4.65 12.50 24.71
N GLU A 307 5.40 13.36 25.36
CA GLU A 307 6.83 13.51 25.10
C GLU A 307 7.63 12.29 25.56
N TYR A 308 8.73 12.01 24.86
CA TYR A 308 9.65 10.96 25.24
C TYR A 308 10.56 11.43 26.37
N THR A 309 10.51 10.72 27.48
CA THR A 309 11.51 10.79 28.56
C THR A 309 12.11 9.41 28.77
N SER A 310 13.39 9.35 29.06
CA SER A 310 14.02 8.06 29.41
C SER A 310 13.27 7.44 30.60
N PRO A 311 12.90 6.17 30.55
CA PRO A 311 12.19 5.56 31.65
C PRO A 311 13.07 5.55 32.90
N GLU A 312 12.51 6.02 33.99
CA GLU A 312 13.14 5.91 35.30
C GLU A 312 13.00 4.48 35.82
N PRO A 313 13.94 3.99 36.65
CA PRO A 313 13.79 2.69 37.28
C PRO A 313 12.48 2.67 38.06
N PRO A 314 11.65 1.62 37.91
CA PRO A 314 10.37 1.55 38.59
C PRO A 314 10.58 1.49 40.11
N GLU A 315 9.82 2.28 40.84
CA GLU A 315 9.74 2.20 42.32
C GLU A 315 8.68 1.18 42.73
N TYR A 316 8.99 0.45 43.79
CA TYR A 316 8.11 -0.60 44.30
C TYR A 316 7.69 -0.31 45.76
N PRO A 317 6.91 0.75 46.05
CA PRO A 317 6.63 1.21 47.40
C PRO A 317 5.77 0.25 48.21
N TYR A 318 5.05 -0.67 47.55
CA TYR A 318 4.18 -1.66 48.18
C TYR A 318 4.76 -3.07 48.17
N HIS A 319 6.07 -3.22 47.96
CA HIS A 319 6.77 -4.49 47.95
C HIS A 319 7.72 -4.57 49.14
N ASP A 320 7.92 -5.83 49.63
CA ASP A 320 8.77 -6.06 50.78
C ASP A 320 10.24 -5.89 50.48
N LYS A 321 10.64 -6.17 49.23
CA LYS A 321 12.03 -6.10 48.78
C LYS A 321 12.09 -5.73 47.30
N THR A 322 13.19 -5.08 46.92
CA THR A 322 13.56 -4.84 45.52
C THR A 322 14.83 -5.59 45.22
N ILE A 323 14.83 -6.41 44.19
CA ILE A 323 15.98 -7.25 43.82
C ILE A 323 16.36 -7.02 42.37
N GLN A 324 17.66 -6.84 42.11
CA GLN A 324 18.16 -6.73 40.75
C GLN A 324 18.24 -8.12 40.07
N VAL A 325 17.73 -8.20 38.84
CA VAL A 325 17.82 -9.40 38.00
C VAL A 325 19.25 -9.53 37.45
N THR A 326 19.88 -10.66 37.69
CA THR A 326 21.24 -10.96 37.24
C THR A 326 21.31 -10.98 35.71
N ARG A 327 22.56 -10.90 35.15
CA ARG A 327 22.81 -10.97 33.69
C ARG A 327 22.23 -12.23 33.02
N CYS A 328 22.11 -13.34 33.78
CA CYS A 328 21.48 -14.58 33.31
C CYS A 328 19.98 -14.66 33.55
N GLY A 329 19.31 -13.55 33.88
CA GLY A 329 17.86 -13.47 34.04
C GLY A 329 17.31 -14.10 35.31
N ARG A 330 18.09 -14.16 36.39
CA ARG A 330 17.73 -14.79 37.64
C ARG A 330 17.66 -13.79 38.78
N ILE A 331 16.80 -14.06 39.76
CA ILE A 331 16.83 -13.43 41.08
C ILE A 331 17.25 -14.45 42.12
N CYS A 332 17.84 -13.99 43.20
CA CYS A 332 18.18 -14.81 44.37
C CYS A 332 17.26 -14.40 45.51
N LEU A 333 16.40 -15.31 45.94
CA LEU A 333 15.47 -15.10 47.05
C LEU A 333 15.61 -16.25 48.05
N GLU A 334 15.92 -15.91 49.30
CA GLU A 334 16.11 -16.91 50.39
C GLU A 334 17.05 -18.05 50.03
N GLY A 335 18.18 -17.72 49.38
CA GLY A 335 19.15 -18.74 48.96
C GLY A 335 18.77 -19.53 47.71
N ARG A 336 17.57 -19.35 47.19
CA ARG A 336 17.09 -20.00 45.96
C ARG A 336 17.28 -19.13 44.72
N LYS A 337 17.75 -19.73 43.64
CA LYS A 337 17.88 -19.06 42.34
C LYS A 337 16.60 -19.28 41.53
N ILE A 338 15.84 -18.21 41.29
CA ILE A 338 14.60 -18.24 40.52
C ILE A 338 14.89 -17.63 39.12
N ASN A 339 14.59 -18.36 38.06
CA ASN A 339 14.76 -17.89 36.68
C ASN A 339 13.53 -17.09 36.25
N LEU A 340 13.70 -15.80 35.97
CA LEU A 340 12.66 -14.95 35.42
C LEU A 340 12.77 -14.89 33.90
N SER A 341 13.73 -14.15 33.42
CA SER A 341 14.08 -14.06 31.99
C SER A 341 15.31 -13.20 31.81
N THR A 342 16.13 -13.50 30.82
CA THR A 342 17.27 -12.64 30.40
C THR A 342 16.82 -11.28 29.85
N VAL A 343 15.55 -11.15 29.50
CA VAL A 343 14.94 -9.88 29.04
C VAL A 343 14.97 -8.82 30.12
N PHE A 344 14.84 -9.23 31.39
CA PHE A 344 14.87 -8.34 32.55
C PHE A 344 16.29 -8.17 33.16
N ALA A 345 17.32 -8.72 32.52
CA ALA A 345 18.69 -8.64 33.03
C ALA A 345 19.10 -7.18 33.31
N GLY A 346 19.56 -6.94 34.55
CA GLY A 346 19.96 -5.60 35.01
C GLY A 346 18.82 -4.71 35.55
N GLN A 347 17.57 -5.12 35.35
CA GLN A 347 16.41 -4.40 35.89
C GLN A 347 16.13 -4.78 37.34
N PHE A 348 15.47 -3.89 38.06
CA PHE A 348 14.97 -4.15 39.40
C PHE A 348 13.55 -4.71 39.30
N VAL A 349 13.18 -5.63 40.18
CA VAL A 349 11.84 -6.19 40.34
C VAL A 349 11.44 -6.08 41.78
N GLY A 350 10.18 -5.74 42.03
CA GLY A 350 9.59 -5.70 43.35
C GLY A 350 9.13 -7.10 43.74
N ILE A 351 9.37 -7.49 44.99
CA ILE A 351 8.96 -8.80 45.52
C ILE A 351 8.14 -8.59 46.78
N ARG A 352 6.96 -9.22 46.82
CA ARG A 352 6.04 -9.19 47.96
C ARG A 352 5.58 -10.58 48.29
N GLU A 353 5.62 -10.94 49.55
CA GLU A 353 5.01 -12.18 50.01
C GLU A 353 3.49 -11.98 50.12
N VAL A 354 2.73 -12.76 49.38
CA VAL A 354 1.25 -12.68 49.38
C VAL A 354 0.59 -13.77 50.22
N SER A 355 1.35 -14.84 50.50
CA SER A 355 0.95 -15.94 51.36
C SER A 355 2.21 -16.72 51.78
N ASP A 356 2.11 -17.64 52.73
CA ASP A 356 3.27 -18.43 53.17
C ASP A 356 4.02 -19.04 51.98
N LYS A 357 5.26 -18.60 51.75
CA LYS A 357 6.16 -19.00 50.65
C LYS A 357 5.61 -18.75 49.22
N ILE A 358 4.56 -17.94 49.07
CA ILE A 358 4.05 -17.50 47.77
C ILE A 358 4.44 -16.04 47.54
N TRP A 359 5.25 -15.79 46.54
CA TRP A 359 5.82 -14.48 46.23
C TRP A 359 5.24 -13.92 44.95
N LEU A 360 4.78 -12.67 45.00
CA LEU A 360 4.47 -11.87 43.85
C LEU A 360 5.75 -11.19 43.39
N VAL A 361 6.07 -11.26 42.11
CA VAL A 361 7.16 -10.56 41.47
C VAL A 361 6.57 -9.58 40.44
N SER A 362 6.84 -8.31 40.62
CA SER A 362 6.31 -7.23 39.78
C SER A 362 7.43 -6.49 39.04
#